data_6d7a0740a38eead2a705f3e3753153f8
#
_entry.id   6d7a0740a38eead2a705f3e3753153f8
#
_cell.length_a   1.000
_cell.length_b   1.000
_cell.length_c   1.000
_cell.angle_alpha   90.00
_cell.angle_beta   90.00
_cell.angle_gamma   90.00
#
_symmetry.space_group_name_H-M   'P 1'
#
loop_
_entity.id
_entity.type
_entity.pdbx_description
1 polymer ?
#
loop_
_entity_poly.entity_id
_entity_poly.type
_entity_poly.pdbx_seq_one_letter_code
_entity_poly.pdbx_strand_id
1 'polypeptide(L)'
;MSIKTRRAIKKEEIHIQMEASQDQLLANYNEQARAVRTLQATVDLIPSTGSTYSGVIEDYHDVPGFILAKRPAMVRVIGQAPVVATNIFDMVSDGEMFRIFIPSKNTFLVGATSVTRASKKPIENLRPQHVVEALFWPEFPAGANVLFEQFDADLNRYYILTLVRQTDGGRLEIARKIWFDRANLRVSRVQLYGAAGRLDSDIEYSDWQPLGAAPTGGAPALKQASYAHNIHIWRPQDDYKLEIQILKLTVNEEISADRFELAQPAGTELVRVGEVQAGTQP
;
A
#
# COMPACT_ATOMS: atom_id res chain seq x y z
N MET A 1 25.68 44.60 -15.90
CA MET A 1 26.42 43.37 -16.27
C MET A 1 25.70 42.19 -15.59
N SER A 2 25.18 41.24 -16.39
CA SER A 2 24.53 40.01 -15.86
C SER A 2 25.60 38.93 -15.74
N ILE A 3 25.89 38.48 -14.53
CA ILE A 3 26.83 37.38 -14.29
C ILE A 3 26.04 36.10 -14.46
N LYS A 4 26.29 35.33 -15.55
CA LYS A 4 25.71 34.01 -15.78
C LYS A 4 26.66 32.97 -15.21
N THR A 5 26.24 32.29 -14.15
CA THR A 5 26.94 31.11 -13.63
C THR A 5 26.39 29.85 -14.27
N ARG A 6 27.22 29.03 -14.88
CA ARG A 6 26.84 27.70 -15.43
C ARG A 6 27.32 26.63 -14.46
N ARG A 7 26.39 25.83 -13.96
CA ARG A 7 26.72 24.62 -13.22
C ARG A 7 26.58 23.42 -14.16
N ALA A 8 27.64 22.66 -14.34
CA ALA A 8 27.57 21.40 -15.08
C ALA A 8 26.94 20.33 -14.17
N ILE A 9 25.92 19.68 -14.67
CA ILE A 9 25.29 18.50 -14.02
C ILE A 9 26.13 17.28 -14.41
N LYS A 10 26.43 16.40 -13.47
CA LYS A 10 27.12 15.14 -13.76
C LYS A 10 26.26 14.28 -14.65
N LYS A 11 26.87 13.54 -15.58
CA LYS A 11 26.17 12.69 -16.57
C LYS A 11 25.27 11.65 -15.89
N GLU A 12 25.62 11.22 -14.69
CA GLU A 12 24.86 10.29 -13.85
C GLU A 12 23.56 10.90 -13.29
N GLU A 13 23.44 12.23 -13.27
CA GLU A 13 22.25 12.97 -12.81
C GLU A 13 21.29 13.32 -13.97
N ILE A 14 21.63 12.93 -15.20
CA ILE A 14 20.77 13.19 -16.38
C ILE A 14 19.83 12.00 -16.56
N HIS A 15 18.60 12.16 -16.13
CA HIS A 15 17.56 11.17 -16.38
C HIS A 15 17.00 11.32 -17.79
N ILE A 16 17.17 10.27 -18.61
CA ILE A 16 16.50 10.17 -19.91
C ILE A 16 15.02 9.96 -19.63
N GLN A 17 14.19 10.82 -20.19
CA GLN A 17 12.74 10.73 -20.03
C GLN A 17 12.17 9.79 -21.08
N MET A 18 11.31 8.89 -20.63
CA MET A 18 10.51 8.04 -21.49
C MET A 18 9.18 8.72 -21.82
N GLU A 19 8.72 8.52 -23.03
CA GLU A 19 7.41 9.00 -23.45
C GLU A 19 6.43 7.83 -23.50
N ALA A 20 5.20 8.08 -23.07
CA ALA A 20 4.11 7.13 -23.13
C ALA A 20 2.78 7.84 -23.31
N SER A 21 1.88 7.24 -24.08
CA SER A 21 0.50 7.68 -24.17
C SER A 21 -0.31 7.21 -22.98
N GLN A 22 -1.49 7.82 -22.76
CA GLN A 22 -2.45 7.37 -21.75
C GLN A 22 -2.77 5.89 -21.88
N ASP A 23 -3.04 5.40 -23.10
CA ASP A 23 -3.41 4.00 -23.35
C ASP A 23 -2.26 3.05 -23.03
N GLN A 24 -1.02 3.44 -23.34
CA GLN A 24 0.17 2.64 -22.98
C GLN A 24 0.35 2.54 -21.46
N LEU A 25 0.13 3.62 -20.72
CA LEU A 25 0.22 3.62 -19.26
C LEU A 25 -0.90 2.81 -18.63
N LEU A 26 -2.14 2.91 -19.13
CA LEU A 26 -3.27 2.10 -18.69
C LEU A 26 -3.02 0.62 -18.94
N ALA A 27 -2.54 0.26 -20.12
CA ALA A 27 -2.22 -1.12 -20.46
C ALA A 27 -1.12 -1.68 -19.55
N ASN A 28 -0.03 -0.93 -19.36
CA ASN A 28 1.07 -1.31 -18.48
C ASN A 28 0.61 -1.49 -17.02
N TYR A 29 -0.18 -0.53 -16.50
CA TYR A 29 -0.72 -0.63 -15.15
C TYR A 29 -1.59 -1.88 -14.96
N ASN A 30 -2.52 -2.13 -15.88
CA ASN A 30 -3.41 -3.29 -15.79
C ASN A 30 -2.65 -4.62 -15.95
N GLU A 31 -1.61 -4.66 -16.77
CA GLU A 31 -0.74 -5.83 -16.90
C GLU A 31 -0.02 -6.11 -15.58
N GLN A 32 0.58 -5.10 -14.97
CA GLN A 32 1.24 -5.23 -13.66
C GLN A 32 0.24 -5.60 -12.55
N ALA A 33 -0.96 -4.99 -12.56
CA ALA A 33 -2.01 -5.32 -11.60
C ALA A 33 -2.41 -6.80 -11.66
N ARG A 34 -2.42 -7.41 -12.85
CA ARG A 34 -2.73 -8.83 -13.06
C ARG A 34 -1.57 -9.77 -12.80
N ALA A 35 -0.34 -9.28 -12.86
CA ALA A 35 0.86 -10.11 -12.79
C ALA A 35 1.00 -10.87 -11.47
N VAL A 36 0.48 -10.31 -10.36
CA VAL A 36 0.57 -10.92 -9.02
C VAL A 36 -0.82 -11.26 -8.51
N ARG A 37 -1.06 -12.57 -8.32
CA ARG A 37 -2.32 -13.12 -7.76
C ARG A 37 -2.18 -13.56 -6.32
N THR A 38 -1.01 -14.10 -5.98
CA THR A 38 -0.63 -14.47 -4.62
C THR A 38 0.76 -13.96 -4.34
N LEU A 39 1.01 -13.64 -3.08
CA LEU A 39 2.28 -13.10 -2.63
C LEU A 39 2.63 -13.71 -1.27
N GLN A 40 3.88 -14.13 -1.12
CA GLN A 40 4.49 -14.52 0.14
C GLN A 40 5.78 -13.72 0.29
N ALA A 41 5.91 -12.96 1.37
CA ALA A 41 7.07 -12.12 1.59
C ALA A 41 7.62 -12.24 3.00
N THR A 42 8.94 -12.23 3.13
CA THR A 42 9.64 -11.89 4.36
C THR A 42 9.89 -10.39 4.32
N VAL A 43 9.56 -9.67 5.38
CA VAL A 43 9.56 -8.23 5.40
C VAL A 43 10.12 -7.67 6.71
N ASP A 44 10.61 -6.43 6.65
CA ASP A 44 10.71 -5.56 7.80
C ASP A 44 9.57 -4.54 7.73
N LEU A 45 8.82 -4.43 8.81
CA LEU A 45 7.70 -3.49 8.99
C LEU A 45 8.14 -2.36 9.90
N ILE A 46 8.01 -1.12 9.44
CA ILE A 46 8.38 0.07 10.20
C ILE A 46 7.14 0.93 10.37
N PRO A 47 6.35 0.70 11.43
CA PRO A 47 5.17 1.51 11.71
C PRO A 47 5.55 2.81 12.42
N SER A 48 4.81 3.87 12.13
CA SER A 48 4.83 5.10 12.92
C SER A 48 3.41 5.66 13.06
N THR A 49 3.15 6.31 14.17
CA THR A 49 1.85 6.94 14.46
C THR A 49 2.02 8.40 14.77
N GLY A 50 0.95 9.16 14.57
CA GLY A 50 0.97 10.60 14.78
C GLY A 50 1.41 11.38 13.55
N SER A 51 1.30 12.68 13.67
CA SER A 51 1.62 13.63 12.61
C SER A 51 1.99 14.98 13.19
N THR A 52 2.46 15.88 12.35
CA THR A 52 2.67 17.28 12.73
C THR A 52 1.36 17.98 13.16
N TYR A 53 0.21 17.43 12.75
CA TYR A 53 -1.11 17.95 13.15
C TYR A 53 -1.55 17.45 14.52
N SER A 54 -1.18 16.23 14.91
CA SER A 54 -1.41 15.70 16.25
C SER A 54 -0.38 16.20 17.27
N GLY A 55 0.75 16.76 16.79
CA GLY A 55 1.81 17.32 17.63
C GLY A 55 2.75 16.29 18.25
N VAL A 56 2.53 15.01 17.98
CA VAL A 56 3.37 13.90 18.45
C VAL A 56 3.58 12.93 17.28
N ILE A 57 4.81 12.47 17.11
CA ILE A 57 5.15 11.38 16.21
C ILE A 57 5.83 10.31 17.05
N GLU A 58 5.30 9.09 17.00
CA GLU A 58 5.88 7.92 17.65
C GLU A 58 6.37 6.97 16.56
N ASP A 59 7.67 6.81 16.46
CA ASP A 59 8.30 5.84 15.59
C ASP A 59 8.54 4.55 16.39
N TYR A 60 8.16 3.42 15.80
CA TYR A 60 8.39 2.12 16.38
C TYR A 60 9.63 1.48 15.73
N HIS A 61 10.26 0.58 16.46
CA HIS A 61 11.39 -0.19 15.93
C HIS A 61 10.94 -1.11 14.80
N ASP A 62 11.87 -1.45 13.93
CA ASP A 62 11.66 -2.39 12.84
C ASP A 62 11.15 -3.72 13.37
N VAL A 63 10.07 -4.19 12.80
CA VAL A 63 9.40 -5.45 13.18
C VAL A 63 9.59 -6.44 12.03
N PRO A 64 10.53 -7.41 12.18
CA PRO A 64 10.63 -8.51 11.22
C PRO A 64 9.30 -9.25 11.12
N GLY A 65 8.94 -9.68 9.91
CA GLY A 65 7.65 -10.34 9.75
C GLY A 65 7.45 -11.06 8.44
N PHE A 66 6.22 -11.54 8.28
CA PHE A 66 5.80 -12.25 7.08
C PHE A 66 4.47 -11.69 6.59
N ILE A 67 4.35 -11.60 5.27
CA ILE A 67 3.10 -11.26 4.61
C ILE A 67 2.71 -12.41 3.69
N LEU A 68 1.47 -12.88 3.82
CA LEU A 68 0.79 -13.72 2.87
C LEU A 68 -0.38 -12.92 2.31
N ALA A 69 -0.51 -12.87 1.00
CA ALA A 69 -1.64 -12.19 0.39
C ALA A 69 -2.15 -12.97 -0.83
N LYS A 70 -3.47 -12.94 -1.05
CA LYS A 70 -4.15 -13.62 -2.16
C LYS A 70 -5.33 -12.77 -2.62
N ARG A 71 -5.38 -12.51 -3.92
CA ARG A 71 -6.53 -11.81 -4.50
C ARG A 71 -7.84 -12.57 -4.28
N PRO A 72 -8.98 -11.85 -4.14
CA PRO A 72 -9.08 -10.40 -4.30
C PRO A 72 -8.63 -9.60 -3.06
N ALA A 73 -8.74 -10.12 -1.82
CA ALA A 73 -8.60 -9.29 -0.62
C ALA A 73 -8.11 -10.06 0.62
N MET A 74 -7.63 -11.29 0.45
CA MET A 74 -7.12 -12.09 1.58
C MET A 74 -5.70 -11.67 1.93
N VAL A 75 -5.43 -11.49 3.22
CA VAL A 75 -4.09 -11.17 3.72
C VAL A 75 -3.88 -11.71 5.13
N ARG A 76 -2.65 -12.13 5.41
CA ARG A 76 -2.14 -12.34 6.77
C ARG A 76 -0.83 -11.62 6.92
N VAL A 77 -0.67 -10.89 8.02
CA VAL A 77 0.57 -10.21 8.39
C VAL A 77 0.95 -10.63 9.80
N ILE A 78 2.15 -11.15 9.94
CA ILE A 78 2.71 -11.59 11.23
C ILE A 78 3.92 -10.72 11.52
N GLY A 79 3.93 -10.01 12.64
CA GLY A 79 5.09 -9.29 13.13
C GLY A 79 5.74 -10.05 14.29
N GLN A 80 7.06 -10.14 14.28
CA GLN A 80 7.84 -10.90 15.25
C GLN A 80 8.82 -10.03 16.02
N ALA A 81 9.11 -10.41 17.27
CA ALA A 81 10.17 -9.77 18.03
C ALA A 81 11.55 -10.14 17.47
N PRO A 82 12.46 -9.15 17.29
CA PRO A 82 13.70 -9.34 16.53
C PRO A 82 14.62 -10.45 17.05
N VAL A 83 14.63 -10.72 18.37
CA VAL A 83 15.61 -11.66 18.97
C VAL A 83 15.01 -13.03 19.27
N VAL A 84 13.76 -13.05 19.72
CA VAL A 84 13.12 -14.29 20.23
C VAL A 84 12.11 -14.90 19.27
N ALA A 85 11.90 -14.27 18.11
CA ALA A 85 10.96 -14.71 17.07
C ALA A 85 9.53 -15.02 17.58
N THR A 86 9.13 -14.44 18.72
CA THR A 86 7.75 -14.54 19.22
C THR A 86 6.87 -13.53 18.51
N ASN A 87 5.63 -13.89 18.20
CA ASN A 87 4.73 -12.99 17.52
C ASN A 87 4.36 -11.79 18.42
N ILE A 88 4.59 -10.58 17.90
CA ILE A 88 4.13 -9.32 18.49
C ILE A 88 2.66 -9.12 18.14
N PHE A 89 2.30 -9.43 16.90
CA PHE A 89 0.92 -9.48 16.42
C PHE A 89 0.78 -10.51 15.29
N ASP A 90 -0.44 -10.98 15.11
CA ASP A 90 -0.87 -11.79 13.98
C ASP A 90 -2.22 -11.24 13.53
N MET A 91 -2.30 -10.81 12.26
CA MET A 91 -3.53 -10.24 11.72
C MET A 91 -3.90 -10.86 10.38
N VAL A 92 -5.19 -11.10 10.21
CA VAL A 92 -5.76 -11.65 8.97
C VAL A 92 -6.95 -10.82 8.50
N SER A 93 -7.20 -10.85 7.21
CA SER A 93 -8.45 -10.43 6.61
C SER A 93 -8.83 -11.33 5.45
N ASP A 94 -10.14 -11.58 5.29
CA ASP A 94 -10.74 -12.27 4.14
C ASP A 94 -11.35 -11.30 3.11
N GLY A 95 -11.26 -10.00 3.39
CA GLY A 95 -11.83 -8.91 2.60
C GLY A 95 -13.16 -8.38 3.16
N GLU A 96 -13.87 -9.14 3.98
CA GLU A 96 -15.11 -8.73 4.66
C GLU A 96 -14.85 -8.45 6.15
N MET A 97 -14.14 -9.34 6.79
CA MET A 97 -13.81 -9.27 8.21
C MET A 97 -12.30 -9.28 8.41
N PHE A 98 -11.86 -8.64 9.47
CA PHE A 98 -10.48 -8.74 9.93
C PHE A 98 -10.42 -9.26 11.37
N ARG A 99 -9.30 -9.92 11.70
CA ARG A 99 -8.97 -10.38 13.03
C ARG A 99 -7.52 -10.03 13.32
N ILE A 100 -7.24 -9.57 14.54
CA ILE A 100 -5.90 -9.22 14.99
C ILE A 100 -5.69 -9.77 16.39
N PHE A 101 -4.67 -10.57 16.57
CA PHE A 101 -4.23 -11.05 17.89
C PHE A 101 -2.96 -10.32 18.32
N ILE A 102 -2.96 -9.77 19.54
CA ILE A 102 -1.84 -9.06 20.15
C ILE A 102 -1.49 -9.77 21.46
N PRO A 103 -0.51 -10.70 21.45
CA PRO A 103 -0.18 -11.53 22.62
C PRO A 103 0.18 -10.72 23.86
N SER A 104 1.00 -9.67 23.73
CA SER A 104 1.46 -8.84 24.85
C SER A 104 0.33 -8.10 25.59
N LYS A 105 -0.80 -7.87 24.91
CA LYS A 105 -2.00 -7.25 25.47
C LYS A 105 -3.09 -8.26 25.80
N ASN A 106 -2.86 -9.54 25.52
CA ASN A 106 -3.86 -10.60 25.64
C ASN A 106 -5.19 -10.24 24.95
N THR A 107 -5.13 -9.51 23.81
CA THR A 107 -6.30 -8.92 23.13
C THR A 107 -6.49 -9.53 21.75
N PHE A 108 -7.73 -9.86 21.44
CA PHE A 108 -8.18 -10.32 20.13
C PHE A 108 -9.21 -9.32 19.57
N LEU A 109 -8.82 -8.61 18.49
CA LEU A 109 -9.71 -7.66 17.82
C LEU A 109 -10.40 -8.34 16.64
N VAL A 110 -11.68 -8.01 16.43
CA VAL A 110 -12.46 -8.43 15.29
C VAL A 110 -13.32 -7.28 14.80
N GLY A 111 -13.45 -7.12 13.48
CA GLY A 111 -14.30 -6.08 12.91
C GLY A 111 -14.51 -6.27 11.41
N ALA A 112 -15.51 -5.57 10.87
CA ALA A 112 -15.71 -5.51 9.44
C ALA A 112 -14.68 -4.59 8.78
N THR A 113 -14.22 -4.96 7.59
CA THR A 113 -13.26 -4.14 6.82
C THR A 113 -13.88 -2.80 6.37
N SER A 114 -15.20 -2.74 6.24
CA SER A 114 -15.97 -1.55 5.87
C SER A 114 -16.06 -0.48 6.96
N VAL A 115 -15.59 -0.76 8.18
CA VAL A 115 -15.57 0.23 9.27
C VAL A 115 -14.57 1.32 8.97
N THR A 116 -15.05 2.51 8.67
CA THR A 116 -14.22 3.68 8.29
C THR A 116 -13.95 4.64 9.45
N ARG A 117 -14.60 4.43 10.60
CA ARG A 117 -14.42 5.31 11.76
C ARG A 117 -13.10 5.02 12.44
N ALA A 118 -12.21 6.01 12.48
CA ALA A 118 -10.98 5.92 13.24
C ALA A 118 -11.26 5.85 14.75
N SER A 119 -10.58 4.94 15.44
CA SER A 119 -10.54 4.88 16.89
C SER A 119 -9.52 5.88 17.45
N LYS A 120 -9.76 6.34 18.68
CA LYS A 120 -8.77 7.13 19.42
C LYS A 120 -7.53 6.32 19.81
N LYS A 121 -7.60 4.99 19.72
CA LYS A 121 -6.47 4.09 20.00
C LYS A 121 -5.82 3.69 18.68
N PRO A 122 -4.56 4.10 18.42
CA PRO A 122 -3.90 3.86 17.12
C PRO A 122 -3.86 2.40 16.69
N ILE A 123 -3.69 1.47 17.63
CA ILE A 123 -3.66 0.03 17.34
C ILE A 123 -5.00 -0.49 16.77
N GLU A 124 -6.11 0.13 17.12
CA GLU A 124 -7.43 -0.22 16.58
C GLU A 124 -7.65 0.34 15.18
N ASN A 125 -6.76 1.22 14.69
CA ASN A 125 -6.79 1.77 13.34
C ASN A 125 -5.97 0.94 12.36
N LEU A 126 -5.12 0.06 12.85
CA LEU A 126 -4.40 -0.87 12.00
C LEU A 126 -5.40 -1.85 11.35
N ARG A 127 -5.39 -1.90 10.03
CA ARG A 127 -6.28 -2.75 9.23
C ARG A 127 -5.47 -3.55 8.22
N PRO A 128 -5.61 -4.88 8.21
CA PRO A 128 -4.92 -5.71 7.21
C PRO A 128 -5.25 -5.32 5.78
N GLN A 129 -6.46 -4.85 5.49
CA GLN A 129 -6.87 -4.46 4.15
C GLN A 129 -6.08 -3.26 3.60
N HIS A 130 -5.54 -2.36 4.44
CA HIS A 130 -4.69 -1.28 3.97
C HIS A 130 -3.37 -1.81 3.37
N VAL A 131 -2.90 -2.94 3.91
CA VAL A 131 -1.75 -3.66 3.35
C VAL A 131 -2.15 -4.29 2.00
N VAL A 132 -3.33 -4.92 1.90
CA VAL A 132 -3.83 -5.47 0.62
C VAL A 132 -3.92 -4.40 -0.47
N GLU A 133 -4.46 -3.23 -0.14
CA GLU A 133 -4.59 -2.09 -1.06
C GLU A 133 -3.23 -1.63 -1.61
N ALA A 134 -2.19 -1.71 -0.78
CA ALA A 134 -0.83 -1.37 -1.19
C ALA A 134 -0.15 -2.48 -2.00
N LEU A 135 -0.43 -3.74 -1.69
CA LEU A 135 0.18 -4.89 -2.36
C LEU A 135 -0.48 -5.22 -3.70
N PHE A 136 -1.82 -5.05 -3.83
CA PHE A 136 -2.60 -5.45 -4.98
C PHE A 136 -3.41 -4.29 -5.56
N TRP A 137 -2.91 -3.70 -6.60
CA TRP A 137 -3.65 -2.65 -7.30
C TRP A 137 -4.89 -3.23 -8.00
N PRO A 138 -6.07 -2.62 -7.84
CA PRO A 138 -7.20 -2.95 -8.67
C PRO A 138 -7.00 -2.39 -10.09
N GLU A 139 -7.37 -3.16 -11.11
CA GLU A 139 -7.33 -2.72 -12.49
C GLU A 139 -8.23 -1.49 -12.72
N PHE A 140 -7.93 -0.74 -13.78
CA PHE A 140 -8.88 0.24 -14.27
C PHE A 140 -10.06 -0.47 -14.93
N PRO A 141 -11.30 -0.15 -14.56
CA PRO A 141 -12.47 -0.69 -15.22
C PRO A 141 -12.50 -0.33 -16.71
N ALA A 142 -13.08 -1.19 -17.54
CA ALA A 142 -13.32 -0.88 -18.94
C ALA A 142 -14.25 0.34 -19.05
N GLY A 143 -13.88 1.32 -19.89
CA GLY A 143 -14.63 2.55 -20.06
C GLY A 143 -14.52 3.53 -18.88
N ALA A 144 -13.56 3.35 -18.00
CA ALA A 144 -13.33 4.26 -16.88
C ALA A 144 -13.04 5.69 -17.36
N ASN A 145 -13.60 6.67 -16.65
CA ASN A 145 -13.25 8.08 -16.86
C ASN A 145 -11.87 8.36 -16.26
N VAL A 146 -10.88 8.54 -17.13
CA VAL A 146 -9.49 8.77 -16.72
C VAL A 146 -8.99 10.08 -17.31
N LEU A 147 -8.48 10.95 -16.46
CA LEU A 147 -7.76 12.15 -16.87
C LEU A 147 -6.27 11.82 -16.95
N PHE A 148 -5.61 12.36 -17.96
CA PHE A 148 -4.18 12.23 -18.18
C PHE A 148 -3.49 13.57 -17.99
N GLU A 149 -2.46 13.59 -17.18
CA GLU A 149 -1.70 14.78 -16.81
C GLU A 149 -0.21 14.51 -16.93
N GLN A 150 0.54 15.51 -17.41
CA GLN A 150 1.99 15.55 -17.31
C GLN A 150 2.38 16.54 -16.22
N PHE A 151 3.17 16.10 -15.27
CA PHE A 151 3.64 16.90 -14.16
C PHE A 151 5.17 16.97 -14.17
N ASP A 152 5.69 18.17 -14.35
CA ASP A 152 7.12 18.44 -14.39
C ASP A 152 7.51 19.28 -13.16
N ALA A 153 8.34 18.72 -12.29
CA ALA A 153 9.05 19.43 -11.24
C ALA A 153 10.53 19.47 -11.53
N ASP A 154 11.29 20.29 -10.80
CA ASP A 154 12.72 20.51 -11.09
C ASP A 154 13.56 19.22 -11.11
N LEU A 155 13.24 18.27 -10.25
CA LEU A 155 14.02 17.04 -10.09
C LEU A 155 13.30 15.80 -10.61
N ASN A 156 11.97 15.80 -10.66
CA ASN A 156 11.16 14.62 -10.98
C ASN A 156 10.09 14.99 -12.00
N ARG A 157 9.80 14.08 -12.91
CA ARG A 157 8.75 14.22 -13.90
C ARG A 157 7.84 13.01 -13.90
N TYR A 158 6.54 13.27 -13.97
CA TYR A 158 5.54 12.23 -13.86
C TYR A 158 4.51 12.30 -14.95
N TYR A 159 3.97 11.15 -15.33
CA TYR A 159 2.63 11.04 -15.89
C TYR A 159 1.68 10.69 -14.76
N ILE A 160 0.50 11.32 -14.74
CA ILE A 160 -0.51 11.05 -13.74
C ILE A 160 -1.79 10.61 -14.43
N LEU A 161 -2.30 9.45 -14.02
CA LEU A 161 -3.63 8.97 -14.38
C LEU A 161 -4.57 9.19 -13.21
N THR A 162 -5.62 9.99 -13.41
CA THR A 162 -6.63 10.23 -12.40
C THR A 162 -7.92 9.53 -12.79
N LEU A 163 -8.29 8.50 -12.03
CA LEU A 163 -9.58 7.82 -12.15
C LEU A 163 -10.66 8.68 -11.48
N VAL A 164 -11.68 9.01 -12.22
CA VAL A 164 -12.83 9.78 -11.76
C VAL A 164 -14.05 8.87 -11.69
N ARG A 165 -14.81 8.95 -10.60
CA ARG A 165 -16.12 8.29 -10.45
C ARG A 165 -17.23 9.33 -10.45
N GLN A 166 -18.38 8.95 -10.96
CA GLN A 166 -19.60 9.72 -10.81
C GLN A 166 -20.34 9.27 -9.55
N THR A 167 -20.73 10.21 -8.72
CA THR A 167 -21.59 9.96 -7.55
C THR A 167 -23.05 9.85 -7.98
N ASP A 168 -23.91 9.31 -7.11
CA ASP A 168 -25.36 9.21 -7.35
C ASP A 168 -26.01 10.57 -7.65
N GLY A 169 -25.42 11.66 -7.16
CA GLY A 169 -25.84 13.04 -7.45
C GLY A 169 -25.26 13.62 -8.75
N GLY A 170 -24.61 12.81 -9.60
CA GLY A 170 -24.04 13.24 -10.87
C GLY A 170 -22.72 14.04 -10.77
N ARG A 171 -22.18 14.25 -9.57
CA ARG A 171 -20.90 14.92 -9.37
C ARG A 171 -19.74 14.00 -9.71
N LEU A 172 -18.69 14.59 -10.25
CA LEU A 172 -17.43 13.88 -10.48
C LEU A 172 -16.53 14.00 -9.26
N GLU A 173 -16.04 12.88 -8.78
CA GLU A 173 -15.08 12.80 -7.67
C GLU A 173 -13.86 12.00 -8.08
N ILE A 174 -12.70 12.38 -7.57
CA ILE A 174 -11.48 11.60 -7.72
C ILE A 174 -11.66 10.30 -6.93
N ALA A 175 -11.39 9.17 -7.56
CA ALA A 175 -11.34 7.86 -6.92
C ALA A 175 -9.90 7.42 -6.64
N ARG A 176 -9.00 7.68 -7.59
CA ARG A 176 -7.59 7.26 -7.50
C ARG A 176 -6.72 8.13 -8.37
N LYS A 177 -5.49 8.41 -7.93
CA LYS A 177 -4.41 8.95 -8.76
C LYS A 177 -3.24 7.98 -8.79
N ILE A 178 -2.69 7.75 -9.96
CA ILE A 178 -1.51 6.92 -10.18
C ILE A 178 -0.43 7.78 -10.84
N TRP A 179 0.73 7.80 -10.22
CA TRP A 179 1.90 8.55 -10.67
C TRP A 179 2.91 7.59 -11.27
N PHE A 180 3.32 7.84 -12.50
CA PHE A 180 4.35 7.09 -13.19
C PHE A 180 5.59 7.96 -13.31
N ASP A 181 6.72 7.48 -12.83
CA ASP A 181 8.00 8.13 -13.01
C ASP A 181 8.42 8.07 -14.49
N ARG A 182 8.66 9.21 -15.11
CA ARG A 182 9.05 9.29 -16.53
C ARG A 182 10.47 8.81 -16.79
N ALA A 183 11.29 8.57 -15.79
CA ALA A 183 12.60 7.95 -15.96
C ALA A 183 12.51 6.46 -16.33
N ASN A 184 11.41 5.79 -15.96
CA ASN A 184 11.28 4.33 -16.12
C ASN A 184 9.86 3.84 -16.40
N LEU A 185 8.86 4.71 -16.39
CA LEU A 185 7.42 4.45 -16.55
C LEU A 185 6.85 3.48 -15.50
N ARG A 186 7.50 3.35 -14.35
CA ARG A 186 6.98 2.58 -13.22
C ARG A 186 6.08 3.43 -12.35
N VAL A 187 5.13 2.78 -11.69
CA VAL A 187 4.31 3.44 -10.68
C VAL A 187 5.19 3.85 -9.52
N SER A 188 5.24 5.13 -9.21
CA SER A 188 5.98 5.68 -8.06
C SER A 188 5.05 5.99 -6.89
N ARG A 189 3.76 6.25 -7.16
CA ARG A 189 2.79 6.63 -6.13
C ARG A 189 1.37 6.29 -6.55
N VAL A 190 0.58 5.83 -5.59
CA VAL A 190 -0.88 5.63 -5.74
C VAL A 190 -1.58 6.34 -4.59
N GLN A 191 -2.54 7.18 -4.92
CA GLN A 191 -3.38 7.87 -3.95
C GLN A 191 -4.82 7.37 -4.08
N LEU A 192 -5.41 6.93 -2.98
CA LEU A 192 -6.78 6.45 -2.89
C LEU A 192 -7.65 7.50 -2.21
N TYR A 193 -8.79 7.78 -2.83
CA TYR A 193 -9.70 8.82 -2.37
C TYR A 193 -11.06 8.24 -1.99
N GLY A 194 -11.51 8.57 -0.79
CA GLY A 194 -12.84 8.28 -0.29
C GLY A 194 -13.90 9.27 -0.76
N ALA A 195 -14.99 9.32 -0.04
CA ALA A 195 -16.09 10.24 -0.32
C ALA A 195 -15.65 11.71 -0.19
N ALA A 196 -16.25 12.55 -1.01
CA ALA A 196 -16.00 14.00 -1.07
C ALA A 196 -14.52 14.35 -1.40
N GLY A 197 -13.80 13.46 -2.09
CA GLY A 197 -12.42 13.69 -2.49
C GLY A 197 -11.42 13.65 -1.33
N ARG A 198 -11.77 13.03 -0.20
CA ARG A 198 -10.89 12.89 0.95
C ARG A 198 -9.77 11.89 0.63
N LEU A 199 -8.53 12.29 0.85
CA LEU A 199 -7.40 11.38 0.73
C LEU A 199 -7.45 10.34 1.86
N ASP A 200 -7.68 9.08 1.52
CA ASP A 200 -7.73 7.97 2.47
C ASP A 200 -6.37 7.27 2.59
N SER A 201 -5.65 7.11 1.47
CA SER A 201 -4.35 6.44 1.45
C SER A 201 -3.42 7.11 0.45
N ASP A 202 -2.18 7.27 0.83
CA ASP A 202 -1.08 7.72 -0.03
C ASP A 202 0.04 6.68 0.05
N ILE A 203 0.35 6.05 -1.09
CA ILE A 203 1.23 4.90 -1.12
C ILE A 203 2.34 5.18 -2.13
N GLU A 204 3.59 5.14 -1.67
CA GLU A 204 4.78 5.32 -2.50
C GLU A 204 5.48 3.98 -2.71
N TYR A 205 6.03 3.80 -3.91
CA TYR A 205 6.69 2.57 -4.36
C TYR A 205 8.08 2.87 -4.86
N SER A 206 9.06 2.13 -4.36
CA SER A 206 10.45 2.23 -4.79
C SER A 206 11.15 0.87 -4.74
N ASP A 207 12.42 0.82 -5.10
CA ASP A 207 13.21 -0.42 -5.19
C ASP A 207 12.51 -1.51 -6.00
N TRP A 208 12.24 -1.20 -7.28
CA TRP A 208 11.58 -2.12 -8.19
C TRP A 208 12.51 -3.22 -8.64
N GLN A 209 12.17 -4.46 -8.31
CA GLN A 209 12.94 -5.65 -8.68
C GLN A 209 12.14 -6.54 -9.66
N PRO A 210 12.80 -7.19 -10.61
CA PRO A 210 12.13 -8.06 -11.57
C PRO A 210 11.55 -9.30 -10.88
N LEU A 211 10.36 -9.71 -11.33
CA LEU A 211 9.76 -11.00 -10.94
C LEU A 211 10.31 -12.11 -11.85
N GLY A 212 11.09 -13.01 -11.27
CA GLY A 212 11.74 -14.12 -12.00
C GLY A 212 13.10 -13.76 -12.59
N ALA A 213 13.71 -14.73 -13.30
CA ALA A 213 15.02 -14.54 -13.93
C ALA A 213 14.96 -13.49 -15.04
N ALA A 214 16.03 -12.69 -15.14
CA ALA A 214 16.15 -11.73 -16.23
C ALA A 214 16.04 -12.42 -17.60
N PRO A 215 15.28 -11.88 -18.56
CA PRO A 215 15.20 -12.47 -19.88
C PRO A 215 16.59 -12.45 -20.54
N THR A 216 17.03 -13.60 -20.99
CA THR A 216 18.21 -13.72 -21.84
C THR A 216 17.88 -13.13 -23.22
N GLY A 217 18.24 -11.86 -23.44
CA GLY A 217 18.07 -11.25 -24.76
C GLY A 217 17.42 -9.86 -24.77
N GLY A 218 18.01 -8.89 -24.10
CA GLY A 218 17.81 -7.45 -24.38
C GLY A 218 16.36 -6.91 -24.52
N ALA A 219 15.36 -7.59 -23.95
CA ALA A 219 13.99 -7.08 -23.98
C ALA A 219 13.90 -5.76 -23.19
N PRO A 220 13.15 -4.76 -23.68
CA PRO A 220 13.01 -3.50 -22.98
C PRO A 220 12.49 -3.75 -21.54
N ALA A 221 13.06 -3.04 -20.58
CA ALA A 221 12.76 -3.18 -19.14
C ALA A 221 11.25 -3.07 -18.78
N LEU A 222 10.45 -2.44 -19.63
CA LEU A 222 8.99 -2.32 -19.52
C LEU A 222 8.21 -3.63 -19.72
N LYS A 223 8.81 -4.66 -20.32
CA LYS A 223 8.13 -5.94 -20.58
C LYS A 223 8.35 -6.99 -19.51
N GLN A 224 9.23 -6.72 -18.55
CA GLN A 224 9.44 -7.65 -17.45
C GLN A 224 8.57 -7.25 -16.25
N ALA A 225 7.69 -8.16 -15.84
CA ALA A 225 6.93 -7.98 -14.61
C ALA A 225 7.91 -7.71 -13.45
N SER A 226 7.64 -6.69 -12.68
CA SER A 226 8.48 -6.27 -11.56
C SER A 226 7.60 -5.93 -10.37
N TYR A 227 8.19 -5.94 -9.17
CA TYR A 227 7.49 -5.61 -7.94
C TYR A 227 8.34 -4.65 -7.10
N ALA A 228 7.67 -3.69 -6.45
CA ALA A 228 8.34 -2.75 -5.56
C ALA A 228 8.74 -3.46 -4.27
N HIS A 229 9.99 -3.33 -3.85
CA HIS A 229 10.48 -3.92 -2.60
C HIS A 229 10.44 -2.96 -1.42
N ASN A 230 10.22 -1.66 -1.69
CA ASN A 230 9.95 -0.69 -0.65
C ASN A 230 8.59 -0.02 -0.92
N ILE A 231 7.66 -0.17 0.04
CA ILE A 231 6.30 0.34 -0.03
C ILE A 231 6.03 1.18 1.20
N HIS A 232 5.73 2.46 0.99
CA HIS A 232 5.46 3.41 2.06
C HIS A 232 3.99 3.81 2.04
N ILE A 233 3.25 3.47 3.08
CA ILE A 233 1.81 3.72 3.23
C ILE A 233 1.62 4.84 4.22
N TRP A 234 0.93 5.90 3.82
CA TRP A 234 0.46 6.95 4.71
C TRP A 234 -1.07 7.00 4.71
N ARG A 235 -1.64 6.97 5.91
CA ARG A 235 -3.08 7.02 6.16
C ARG A 235 -3.41 8.27 6.97
N PRO A 236 -3.64 9.43 6.32
CA PRO A 236 -3.82 10.70 7.01
C PRO A 236 -5.03 10.73 7.95
N GLN A 237 -6.08 9.97 7.62
CA GLN A 237 -7.31 9.95 8.42
C GLN A 237 -7.20 9.01 9.64
N ASP A 238 -6.31 8.05 9.58
CA ASP A 238 -6.06 7.07 10.64
C ASP A 238 -4.82 7.43 11.48
N ASP A 239 -4.13 8.52 11.10
CA ASP A 239 -2.93 9.10 11.72
C ASP A 239 -1.80 8.08 11.91
N TYR A 240 -1.58 7.21 10.89
CA TYR A 240 -0.44 6.30 10.90
C TYR A 240 0.26 6.20 9.54
N LYS A 241 1.50 5.71 9.58
CA LYS A 241 2.32 5.33 8.44
C LYS A 241 2.83 3.92 8.65
N LEU A 242 3.06 3.22 7.56
CA LEU A 242 3.70 1.91 7.57
C LEU A 242 4.66 1.83 6.38
N GLU A 243 5.92 1.59 6.66
CA GLU A 243 6.88 1.19 5.64
C GLU A 243 7.01 -0.33 5.62
N ILE A 244 7.00 -0.92 4.44
CA ILE A 244 7.17 -2.36 4.22
C ILE A 244 8.41 -2.52 3.35
N GLN A 245 9.47 -3.07 3.93
CA GLN A 245 10.68 -3.43 3.21
C GLN A 245 10.65 -4.93 2.93
N ILE A 246 10.56 -5.31 1.65
CA ILE A 246 10.48 -6.71 1.23
C ILE A 246 11.88 -7.26 1.06
N LEU A 247 12.25 -8.19 1.93
CA LEU A 247 13.58 -8.85 1.92
C LEU A 247 13.60 -10.07 1.00
N LYS A 248 12.48 -10.82 0.95
CA LYS A 248 12.29 -11.98 0.09
C LYS A 248 10.86 -12.00 -0.42
N LEU A 249 10.70 -12.28 -1.71
CA LEU A 249 9.40 -12.30 -2.36
C LEU A 249 9.23 -13.57 -3.19
N THR A 250 8.08 -14.21 -3.02
CA THR A 250 7.60 -15.30 -3.88
C THR A 250 6.18 -14.94 -4.32
N VAL A 251 5.91 -15.04 -5.61
CA VAL A 251 4.60 -14.69 -6.18
C VAL A 251 4.00 -15.85 -6.96
N ASN A 252 2.67 -15.86 -7.04
CA ASN A 252 1.90 -16.79 -7.86
C ASN A 252 2.01 -18.27 -7.46
N GLU A 253 2.54 -18.57 -6.28
CA GLU A 253 2.42 -19.89 -5.69
C GLU A 253 1.04 -20.07 -5.04
N GLU A 254 0.58 -21.32 -4.98
CA GLU A 254 -0.68 -21.64 -4.33
C GLU A 254 -0.58 -21.43 -2.81
N ILE A 255 -1.55 -20.70 -2.25
CA ILE A 255 -1.68 -20.51 -0.80
C ILE A 255 -3.05 -21.07 -0.40
N SER A 256 -3.05 -22.06 0.49
CA SER A 256 -4.26 -22.68 1.00
C SER A 256 -5.07 -21.71 1.87
N ALA A 257 -6.40 -21.87 1.89
CA ALA A 257 -7.31 -20.93 2.56
C ALA A 257 -7.12 -20.89 4.09
N ASP A 258 -6.76 -22.03 4.70
CA ASP A 258 -6.48 -22.15 6.14
C ASP A 258 -5.35 -21.25 6.63
N ARG A 259 -4.43 -20.86 5.74
CA ARG A 259 -3.35 -19.92 6.05
C ARG A 259 -3.87 -18.50 6.38
N PHE A 260 -5.09 -18.19 5.99
CA PHE A 260 -5.76 -16.91 6.26
C PHE A 260 -6.78 -16.99 7.40
N GLU A 261 -6.76 -18.08 8.16
CA GLU A 261 -7.59 -18.23 9.34
C GLU A 261 -6.82 -17.85 10.61
N LEU A 262 -7.50 -17.20 11.53
CA LEU A 262 -6.98 -16.85 12.85
C LEU A 262 -8.07 -17.07 13.88
N ALA A 263 -7.91 -18.11 14.70
CA ALA A 263 -8.82 -18.42 15.79
C ALA A 263 -8.47 -17.57 17.02
N GLN A 264 -9.50 -17.17 17.77
CA GLN A 264 -9.29 -16.50 19.06
C GLN A 264 -8.63 -17.47 20.06
N PRO A 265 -7.45 -17.16 20.61
CA PRO A 265 -6.85 -17.99 21.65
C PRO A 265 -7.69 -17.98 22.94
N ALA A 266 -7.71 -19.09 23.63
CA ALA A 266 -8.45 -19.22 24.88
C ALA A 266 -7.96 -18.19 25.93
N GLY A 267 -8.90 -17.56 26.63
CA GLY A 267 -8.59 -16.60 27.71
C GLY A 267 -8.18 -15.21 27.21
N THR A 268 -8.29 -14.93 25.91
CA THR A 268 -8.03 -13.59 25.38
C THR A 268 -9.26 -12.68 25.47
N GLU A 269 -9.02 -11.40 25.71
CA GLU A 269 -10.05 -10.37 25.66
C GLU A 269 -10.50 -10.12 24.22
N LEU A 270 -11.80 -10.30 23.95
CA LEU A 270 -12.39 -10.00 22.65
C LEU A 270 -12.80 -8.53 22.56
N VAL A 271 -12.22 -7.81 21.60
CA VAL A 271 -12.59 -6.43 21.28
C VAL A 271 -13.25 -6.37 19.91
N ARG A 272 -14.49 -5.90 19.82
CA ARG A 272 -15.22 -5.68 18.57
C ARG A 272 -15.01 -4.25 18.09
N VAL A 273 -14.39 -4.11 16.95
CA VAL A 273 -14.10 -2.79 16.35
C VAL A 273 -15.28 -2.34 15.53
N GLY A 274 -15.75 -1.10 15.80
CA GLY A 274 -16.88 -0.49 15.08
C GLY A 274 -18.25 -0.72 15.71
N GLU A 275 -18.39 -1.60 16.70
CA GLU A 275 -19.58 -1.63 17.55
C GLU A 275 -19.49 -0.48 18.55
N VAL A 276 -20.54 0.34 18.63
CA VAL A 276 -20.69 1.32 19.72
C VAL A 276 -20.86 0.48 20.98
N GLN A 277 -19.85 0.48 21.85
CA GLN A 277 -20.06 -0.04 23.21
C GLN A 277 -21.24 0.77 23.79
N ALA A 278 -22.37 0.09 24.00
CA ALA A 278 -23.49 0.66 24.71
C ALA A 278 -22.95 1.08 26.08
N GLY A 279 -22.75 2.38 26.25
CA GLY A 279 -22.05 2.96 27.35
C GLY A 279 -22.72 2.58 28.67
N THR A 280 -21.94 2.10 29.58
CA THR A 280 -22.21 2.29 31.00
C THR A 280 -22.26 3.80 31.23
N GLN A 281 -23.45 4.38 31.26
CA GLN A 281 -23.64 5.73 31.79
C GLN A 281 -23.29 5.71 33.29
N PRO A 282 -22.61 6.75 33.79
CA PRO A 282 -22.32 6.90 35.20
C PRO A 282 -23.58 7.12 36.03
#